data_da29c257bed1b3cb18cfc579c4dd99af
#
_entry.id   da29c257bed1b3cb18cfc579c4dd99af
#
_cell.length_a   1.000
_cell.length_b   1.000
_cell.length_c   1.000
_cell.angle_alpha   90.00
_cell.angle_beta   90.00
_cell.angle_gamma   90.00
#
_symmetry.space_group_name_H-M   'P 1'
#
loop_
_entity.id
_entity.type
_entity.pdbx_description
1 polymer ?
#
loop_
_entity_poly.entity_id
_entity_poly.type
_entity_poly.pdbx_seq_one_letter_code
_entity_poly.pdbx_strand_id
1 'polypeptide(L)'
;GDSVSLNGWISKSRDLGGLTFIDLRDRYGKTQIVFNEDISAQSFELAKNLGLEDVIGITGQVVARPIDAINNDILTGEIDVEVNDVIIYNESDNPPFDINDRQSASENHRLKYRYLELRTKELQNNIILRHKASISTRNFLSSRDFIEVETPILMKSTPEGARDFLVPSRIHKGSFYALPQSPQTYKQLLMVSGLDKYF
;
A
#
# COMPACT_ATOMS: atom_id res chain seq x y z
N GLY A 1 -16.89 27.01 0.85
CA GLY A 1 -16.51 25.71 0.69
C GLY A 1 -17.23 24.63 1.47
N ASP A 2 -17.04 23.42 0.98
CA ASP A 2 -17.63 22.24 1.62
C ASP A 2 -16.88 21.91 2.90
N SER A 3 -17.61 21.46 3.95
CA SER A 3 -16.98 20.92 5.15
C SER A 3 -16.60 19.46 4.92
N VAL A 4 -15.38 19.09 5.27
CA VAL A 4 -14.85 17.75 5.05
C VAL A 4 -14.20 17.20 6.32
N SER A 5 -14.14 15.87 6.40
CA SER A 5 -13.34 15.16 7.39
C SER A 5 -12.35 14.26 6.66
N LEU A 6 -11.07 14.40 6.95
CA LEU A 6 -9.98 13.66 6.33
C LEU A 6 -9.18 12.92 7.40
N ASN A 7 -8.74 11.70 7.06
CA ASN A 7 -7.83 10.91 7.90
C ASN A 7 -6.63 10.46 7.06
N GLY A 8 -5.43 10.51 7.64
CA GLY A 8 -4.24 10.10 6.89
C GLY A 8 -2.96 10.22 7.68
N TRP A 9 -1.86 10.06 6.97
CA TRP A 9 -0.50 10.19 7.46
C TRP A 9 0.11 11.51 7.04
N ILE A 10 0.87 12.14 7.91
CA ILE A 10 1.63 13.34 7.60
C ILE A 10 2.82 12.98 6.71
N SER A 11 2.81 13.41 5.47
CA SER A 11 3.90 13.13 4.53
C SER A 11 4.90 14.28 4.37
N LYS A 12 4.48 15.50 4.71
CA LYS A 12 5.33 16.69 4.71
C LYS A 12 4.71 17.76 5.62
N SER A 13 5.53 18.50 6.33
CA SER A 13 5.11 19.67 7.11
C SER A 13 6.00 20.87 6.80
N ARG A 14 5.42 22.06 6.76
CA ARG A 14 6.10 23.33 6.52
C ARG A 14 5.48 24.40 7.41
N ASP A 15 6.26 24.98 8.27
CA ASP A 15 5.87 26.13 9.10
C ASP A 15 6.32 27.43 8.42
N LEU A 16 5.39 28.34 8.18
CA LEU A 16 5.62 29.66 7.58
C LEU A 16 5.21 30.81 8.52
N GLY A 17 5.40 30.60 9.82
CA GLY A 17 5.02 31.59 10.83
C GLY A 17 3.57 31.43 11.23
N GLY A 18 2.63 32.24 11.10
CA GLY A 18 1.22 32.07 11.52
C GLY A 18 0.42 30.97 10.78
N LEU A 19 1.03 30.23 9.84
CA LEU A 19 0.41 29.15 9.06
C LEU A 19 1.31 27.91 9.03
N THR A 20 0.73 26.74 9.31
CA THR A 20 1.40 25.45 9.10
C THR A 20 0.71 24.70 7.98
N PHE A 21 1.48 24.34 6.94
CA PHE A 21 1.02 23.56 5.80
C PHE A 21 1.45 22.12 5.95
N ILE A 22 0.50 21.19 5.87
CA ILE A 22 0.76 19.77 5.97
C ILE A 22 0.19 19.06 4.74
N ASP A 23 1.02 18.22 4.10
CA ASP A 23 0.55 17.29 3.08
C ASP A 23 0.02 16.03 3.80
N LEU A 24 -1.27 15.89 3.91
CA LEU A 24 -1.94 14.70 4.47
C LEU A 24 -2.10 13.66 3.36
N ARG A 25 -1.54 12.47 3.57
CA ARG A 25 -1.57 11.36 2.61
C ARG A 25 -2.57 10.31 3.05
N ASP A 26 -3.40 9.87 2.14
CA ASP A 26 -4.26 8.70 2.28
C ASP A 26 -4.00 7.66 1.15
N ARG A 27 -4.91 6.69 0.99
CA ARG A 27 -4.81 5.68 -0.08
C ARG A 27 -5.04 6.25 -1.49
N TYR A 28 -5.64 7.40 -1.63
CA TYR A 28 -6.01 8.00 -2.92
C TYR A 28 -4.97 9.03 -3.39
N GLY A 29 -4.23 9.63 -2.46
CA GLY A 29 -3.23 10.62 -2.80
C GLY A 29 -2.83 11.50 -1.63
N LYS A 30 -2.58 12.76 -1.94
CA LYS A 30 -2.21 13.80 -0.97
C LYS A 30 -3.15 14.97 -1.08
N THR A 31 -3.54 15.52 0.06
CA THR A 31 -4.28 16.78 0.16
C THR A 31 -3.52 17.71 1.09
N GLN A 32 -3.29 18.96 0.68
CA GLN A 32 -2.71 19.96 1.56
C GLN A 32 -3.77 20.45 2.53
N ILE A 33 -3.43 20.40 3.80
CA ILE A 33 -4.24 20.96 4.90
C ILE A 33 -3.48 22.12 5.51
N VAL A 34 -4.20 23.14 5.95
CA VAL A 34 -3.63 24.39 6.46
C VAL A 34 -4.13 24.65 7.86
N PHE A 35 -3.21 24.72 8.80
CA PHE A 35 -3.50 25.17 10.16
C PHE A 35 -3.23 26.68 10.24
N ASN A 36 -4.22 27.41 10.66
CA ASN A 36 -4.17 28.86 10.80
C ASN A 36 -4.56 29.25 12.24
N GLU A 37 -3.71 30.01 12.88
CA GLU A 37 -3.93 30.47 14.27
C GLU A 37 -5.25 31.26 14.40
N ASP A 38 -5.60 32.07 13.39
CA ASP A 38 -6.83 32.87 13.39
C ASP A 38 -8.12 32.03 13.28
N ILE A 39 -8.03 30.81 12.74
CA ILE A 39 -9.16 29.89 12.58
C ILE A 39 -9.31 29.03 13.84
N SER A 40 -8.21 28.42 14.28
CA SER A 40 -8.16 27.56 15.47
C SER A 40 -6.79 27.59 16.11
N ALA A 41 -6.62 28.45 17.11
CA ALA A 41 -5.36 28.54 17.87
C ALA A 41 -4.98 27.21 18.52
N GLN A 42 -5.96 26.43 19.00
CA GLN A 42 -5.72 25.11 19.60
C GLN A 42 -5.16 24.13 18.57
N SER A 43 -5.77 23.98 17.40
CA SER A 43 -5.31 23.09 16.33
C SER A 43 -3.96 23.52 15.78
N PHE A 44 -3.73 24.84 15.68
CA PHE A 44 -2.46 25.40 15.25
C PHE A 44 -1.31 25.05 16.22
N GLU A 45 -1.51 25.18 17.53
CA GLU A 45 -0.51 24.79 18.53
C GLU A 45 -0.21 23.28 18.50
N LEU A 46 -1.24 22.44 18.30
CA LEU A 46 -1.03 20.99 18.11
C LEU A 46 -0.22 20.70 16.86
N ALA A 47 -0.46 21.42 15.77
CA ALA A 47 0.24 21.22 14.50
C ALA A 47 1.76 21.42 14.57
N LYS A 48 2.25 22.26 15.49
CA LYS A 48 3.69 22.51 15.70
C LYS A 48 4.45 21.26 16.19
N ASN A 49 3.75 20.35 16.85
CA ASN A 49 4.33 19.13 17.43
C ASN A 49 4.15 17.90 16.55
N LEU A 50 3.43 18.01 15.43
CA LEU A 50 3.15 16.90 14.52
C LEU A 50 4.40 16.50 13.73
N GLY A 51 4.71 15.21 13.76
CA GLY A 51 5.83 14.60 13.07
C GLY A 51 5.45 13.94 11.73
N LEU A 52 6.47 13.56 10.96
CA LEU A 52 6.27 12.77 9.75
C LEU A 52 5.71 11.39 10.11
N GLU A 53 4.74 10.93 9.30
CA GLU A 53 4.04 9.64 9.46
C GLU A 53 3.13 9.56 10.69
N ASP A 54 2.94 10.65 11.45
CA ASP A 54 1.85 10.71 12.41
C ASP A 54 0.52 10.47 11.73
N VAL A 55 -0.37 9.78 12.42
CA VAL A 55 -1.73 9.50 11.94
C VAL A 55 -2.69 10.48 12.58
N ILE A 56 -3.30 11.31 11.74
CA ILE A 56 -4.23 12.33 12.22
C ILE A 56 -5.58 12.25 11.49
N GLY A 57 -6.61 12.71 12.17
CA GLY A 57 -7.89 13.08 11.59
C GLY A 57 -8.12 14.57 11.71
N ILE A 58 -8.65 15.20 10.68
CA ILE A 58 -9.01 16.61 10.70
C ILE A 58 -10.46 16.81 10.26
N THR A 59 -11.06 17.88 10.75
CA THR A 59 -12.24 18.48 10.15
C THR A 59 -11.89 19.89 9.69
N GLY A 60 -12.41 20.31 8.55
CA GLY A 60 -12.07 21.60 7.99
C GLY A 60 -12.93 21.99 6.80
N GLN A 61 -12.62 23.14 6.22
CA GLN A 61 -13.32 23.67 5.06
C GLN A 61 -12.42 23.68 3.83
N VAL A 62 -12.99 23.26 2.70
CA VAL A 62 -12.31 23.29 1.41
C VAL A 62 -12.28 24.72 0.89
N VAL A 63 -11.10 25.21 0.56
CA VAL A 63 -10.87 26.52 -0.04
C VAL A 63 -10.10 26.38 -1.36
N ALA A 64 -10.39 27.24 -2.32
CA ALA A 64 -9.63 27.29 -3.56
C ALA A 64 -8.26 27.92 -3.31
N ARG A 65 -7.19 27.36 -3.89
CA ARG A 65 -5.87 27.99 -3.88
C ARG A 65 -5.83 29.20 -4.80
N PRO A 66 -5.02 30.20 -4.46
CA PRO A 66 -4.64 31.22 -5.41
C PRO A 66 -4.02 30.59 -6.67
N ILE A 67 -4.26 31.21 -7.83
CA ILE A 67 -3.83 30.68 -9.15
C ILE A 67 -2.33 30.39 -9.19
N ASP A 68 -1.52 31.21 -8.56
CA ASP A 68 -0.05 31.10 -8.45
C ASP A 68 0.41 30.03 -7.47
N ALA A 69 -0.48 29.51 -6.61
CA ALA A 69 -0.21 28.44 -5.63
C ALA A 69 -0.76 27.08 -6.06
N ILE A 70 -1.37 26.96 -7.24
CA ILE A 70 -1.88 25.67 -7.76
C ILE A 70 -0.72 24.70 -7.98
N ASN A 71 -0.88 23.47 -7.48
CA ASN A 71 0.09 22.39 -7.63
C ASN A 71 -0.47 21.28 -8.54
N ASN A 72 -0.01 21.25 -9.79
CA ASN A 72 -0.46 20.28 -10.78
C ASN A 72 0.08 18.84 -10.56
N ASP A 73 1.00 18.64 -9.61
CA ASP A 73 1.58 17.32 -9.33
C ASP A 73 0.68 16.44 -8.45
N ILE A 74 -0.34 17.01 -7.83
CA ILE A 74 -1.31 16.31 -6.98
C ILE A 74 -2.74 16.53 -7.46
N LEU A 75 -3.58 15.50 -7.31
CA LEU A 75 -4.98 15.52 -7.79
C LEU A 75 -5.83 16.62 -7.14
N THR A 76 -5.51 16.99 -5.91
CA THR A 76 -6.21 18.02 -5.13
C THR A 76 -5.47 19.36 -5.16
N GLY A 77 -4.60 19.58 -6.14
CA GLY A 77 -3.68 20.72 -6.15
C GLY A 77 -4.31 22.09 -6.35
N GLU A 78 -5.60 22.15 -6.72
CA GLU A 78 -6.36 23.39 -6.86
C GLU A 78 -7.01 23.86 -5.55
N ILE A 79 -6.97 23.02 -4.51
CA ILE A 79 -7.63 23.27 -3.23
C ILE A 79 -6.69 23.08 -2.05
N ASP A 80 -7.04 23.75 -0.94
CA ASP A 80 -6.55 23.46 0.40
C ASP A 80 -7.73 23.13 1.33
N VAL A 81 -7.43 22.52 2.48
CA VAL A 81 -8.41 22.34 3.55
C VAL A 81 -7.95 23.14 4.76
N GLU A 82 -8.66 24.21 5.09
CA GLU A 82 -8.45 24.97 6.32
C GLU A 82 -8.98 24.18 7.52
N VAL A 83 -8.09 23.87 8.46
CA VAL A 83 -8.39 22.98 9.58
C VAL A 83 -9.11 23.72 10.70
N ASN A 84 -10.26 23.21 11.10
CA ASN A 84 -11.00 23.66 12.26
C ASN A 84 -10.62 22.87 13.51
N ASP A 85 -10.48 21.54 13.38
CA ASP A 85 -10.17 20.65 14.49
C ASP A 85 -9.27 19.50 14.04
N VAL A 86 -8.44 18.98 14.96
CA VAL A 86 -7.49 17.89 14.72
C VAL A 86 -7.52 16.88 15.86
N ILE A 87 -7.50 15.60 15.49
CA ILE A 87 -7.36 14.47 16.40
C ILE A 87 -6.09 13.71 16.02
N ILE A 88 -5.19 13.51 16.98
CA ILE A 88 -4.01 12.67 16.81
C ILE A 88 -4.42 11.25 17.17
N TYR A 89 -4.42 10.34 16.19
CA TYR A 89 -4.71 8.93 16.41
C TYR A 89 -3.49 8.14 16.86
N ASN A 90 -2.32 8.50 16.32
CA ASN A 90 -1.06 7.85 16.67
C ASN A 90 0.12 8.76 16.30
N GLU A 91 1.04 8.89 17.21
CA GLU A 91 2.34 9.51 16.99
C GLU A 91 3.32 8.46 16.45
N SER A 92 4.20 8.85 15.54
CA SER A 92 5.20 8.00 14.91
C SER A 92 6.60 8.41 15.33
N ASP A 93 7.48 7.43 15.56
CA ASP A 93 8.91 7.71 15.55
C ASP A 93 9.36 8.21 14.17
N ASN A 94 10.44 8.96 14.12
CA ASN A 94 11.01 9.44 12.86
C ASN A 94 11.29 8.25 11.92
N PRO A 95 10.76 8.26 10.67
CA PRO A 95 11.04 7.21 9.72
C PRO A 95 12.55 7.07 9.46
N PRO A 96 13.07 5.85 9.33
CA PRO A 96 14.50 5.60 9.07
C PRO A 96 14.99 6.11 7.72
N PHE A 97 14.08 6.48 6.82
CA PHE A 97 14.36 7.13 5.54
C PHE A 97 13.12 7.87 5.05
N ASP A 98 13.30 8.80 4.10
CA ASP A 98 12.19 9.53 3.49
C ASP A 98 11.37 8.60 2.57
N ILE A 99 10.10 8.39 2.94
CA ILE A 99 9.16 7.57 2.15
C ILE A 99 8.81 8.24 0.81
N ASN A 100 8.94 9.56 0.71
CA ASN A 100 8.68 10.29 -0.54
C ASN A 100 9.88 10.24 -1.49
N ASP A 101 11.09 9.96 -0.99
CA ASP A 101 12.32 9.80 -1.78
C ASP A 101 12.98 8.43 -1.52
N ARG A 102 12.54 7.43 -2.29
CA ARG A 102 13.09 6.07 -2.21
C ARG A 102 14.60 6.00 -2.43
N GLN A 103 15.16 6.92 -3.22
CA GLN A 103 16.58 6.92 -3.56
C GLN A 103 17.47 7.43 -2.43
N SER A 104 16.90 8.10 -1.44
CA SER A 104 17.63 8.59 -0.26
C SER A 104 18.19 7.49 0.65
N ALA A 105 17.73 6.23 0.49
CA ALA A 105 18.16 5.09 1.29
C ALA A 105 18.76 3.95 0.44
N SER A 106 19.79 3.26 0.99
CA SER A 106 20.38 2.08 0.36
C SER A 106 19.36 0.92 0.26
N GLU A 107 19.57 0.00 -0.68
CA GLU A 107 18.70 -1.16 -0.87
C GLU A 107 18.57 -2.01 0.40
N ASN A 108 19.69 -2.30 1.07
CA ASN A 108 19.68 -3.07 2.32
C ASN A 108 18.84 -2.39 3.41
N HIS A 109 18.90 -1.06 3.48
CA HIS A 109 18.10 -0.30 4.46
C HIS A 109 16.62 -0.36 4.14
N ARG A 110 16.24 -0.21 2.87
CA ARG A 110 14.86 -0.36 2.41
C ARG A 110 14.32 -1.77 2.61
N LEU A 111 15.13 -2.80 2.37
CA LEU A 111 14.74 -4.19 2.61
C LEU A 111 14.52 -4.48 4.09
N LYS A 112 15.33 -3.90 4.98
CA LYS A 112 15.14 -4.01 6.43
C LYS A 112 13.80 -3.41 6.89
N TYR A 113 13.43 -2.27 6.31
CA TYR A 113 12.17 -1.57 6.61
C TYR A 113 11.18 -1.67 5.45
N ARG A 114 11.02 -2.87 4.89
CA ARG A 114 10.23 -3.12 3.70
C ARG A 114 8.80 -2.62 3.79
N TYR A 115 8.19 -2.68 4.98
CA TYR A 115 6.84 -2.19 5.22
C TYR A 115 6.71 -0.67 5.02
N LEU A 116 7.76 0.11 5.26
CA LEU A 116 7.79 1.54 4.94
C LEU A 116 8.02 1.78 3.45
N GLU A 117 8.94 1.03 2.84
CA GLU A 117 9.19 1.15 1.39
C GLU A 117 7.92 0.82 0.59
N LEU A 118 7.09 -0.12 1.05
CA LEU A 118 5.80 -0.43 0.43
C LEU A 118 4.77 0.72 0.47
N ARG A 119 5.00 1.77 1.24
CA ARG A 119 4.20 3.01 1.21
C ARG A 119 4.55 3.90 0.02
N THR A 120 5.69 3.68 -0.65
CA THR A 120 6.07 4.47 -1.82
C THR A 120 5.10 4.22 -2.97
N LYS A 121 4.76 5.27 -3.71
CA LYS A 121 3.84 5.20 -4.86
C LYS A 121 4.32 4.20 -5.92
N GLU A 122 5.64 4.13 -6.14
CA GLU A 122 6.25 3.20 -7.11
C GLU A 122 5.92 1.75 -6.77
N LEU A 123 6.19 1.31 -5.53
CA LEU A 123 5.93 -0.08 -5.14
C LEU A 123 4.45 -0.40 -5.02
N GLN A 124 3.64 0.55 -4.56
CA GLN A 124 2.18 0.37 -4.56
C GLN A 124 1.65 0.19 -5.99
N ASN A 125 2.12 0.99 -6.94
CA ASN A 125 1.75 0.84 -8.35
C ASN A 125 2.15 -0.52 -8.92
N ASN A 126 3.33 -1.05 -8.54
CA ASN A 126 3.77 -2.39 -8.97
C ASN A 126 2.83 -3.49 -8.44
N ILE A 127 2.41 -3.40 -7.18
CA ILE A 127 1.45 -4.35 -6.59
C ILE A 127 0.08 -4.24 -7.28
N ILE A 128 -0.39 -3.02 -7.52
CA ILE A 128 -1.67 -2.76 -8.23
C ILE A 128 -1.59 -3.28 -9.66
N LEU A 129 -0.48 -3.07 -10.37
CA LEU A 129 -0.29 -3.58 -11.72
C LEU A 129 -0.33 -5.11 -11.74
N ARG A 130 0.39 -5.77 -10.81
CA ARG A 130 0.35 -7.23 -10.66
C ARG A 130 -1.07 -7.74 -10.41
N HIS A 131 -1.82 -7.09 -9.52
CA HIS A 131 -3.22 -7.41 -9.26
C HIS A 131 -4.07 -7.32 -10.54
N LYS A 132 -3.98 -6.20 -11.26
CA LYS A 132 -4.72 -5.99 -12.51
C LYS A 132 -4.38 -7.04 -13.56
N ALA A 133 -3.10 -7.39 -13.71
CA ALA A 133 -2.67 -8.43 -14.64
C ALA A 133 -3.26 -9.80 -14.27
N SER A 134 -3.24 -10.17 -12.98
CA SER A 134 -3.81 -11.42 -12.49
C SER A 134 -5.32 -11.50 -12.73
N ILE A 135 -6.06 -10.44 -12.41
CA ILE A 135 -7.52 -10.38 -12.63
C ILE A 135 -7.85 -10.42 -14.14
N SER A 136 -7.09 -9.71 -14.97
CA SER A 136 -7.29 -9.74 -16.43
C SER A 136 -7.10 -11.15 -16.99
N THR A 137 -6.06 -11.88 -16.54
CA THR A 137 -5.80 -13.26 -16.95
C THR A 137 -6.94 -14.20 -16.53
N ARG A 138 -7.40 -14.10 -15.26
CA ARG A 138 -8.53 -14.90 -14.77
C ARG A 138 -9.81 -14.64 -15.57
N ASN A 139 -10.16 -13.38 -15.78
CA ASN A 139 -11.35 -13.01 -16.55
C ASN A 139 -11.27 -13.51 -17.99
N PHE A 140 -10.08 -13.40 -18.63
CA PHE A 140 -9.86 -13.89 -19.98
C PHE A 140 -10.04 -15.41 -20.09
N LEU A 141 -9.46 -16.17 -19.17
CA LEU A 141 -9.58 -17.63 -19.16
C LEU A 141 -11.00 -18.07 -18.81
N SER A 142 -11.61 -17.47 -17.79
CA SER A 142 -12.99 -17.75 -17.39
C SER A 142 -13.99 -17.48 -18.51
N SER A 143 -13.80 -16.40 -19.29
CA SER A 143 -14.66 -16.10 -20.45
C SER A 143 -14.56 -17.11 -21.61
N ARG A 144 -13.62 -18.06 -21.54
CA ARG A 144 -13.41 -19.17 -22.46
C ARG A 144 -13.71 -20.52 -21.84
N ASP A 145 -14.46 -20.54 -20.75
CA ASP A 145 -14.89 -21.69 -19.99
C ASP A 145 -13.75 -22.47 -19.30
N PHE A 146 -12.60 -21.82 -19.08
CA PHE A 146 -11.56 -22.40 -18.23
C PHE A 146 -11.91 -22.24 -16.76
N ILE A 147 -11.70 -23.28 -15.99
CA ILE A 147 -11.97 -23.38 -14.56
C ILE A 147 -10.66 -23.15 -13.79
N GLU A 148 -10.64 -22.20 -12.86
CA GLU A 148 -9.51 -22.02 -11.94
C GLU A 148 -9.50 -23.15 -10.91
N VAL A 149 -8.39 -23.88 -10.79
CA VAL A 149 -8.25 -24.99 -9.84
C VAL A 149 -7.00 -24.80 -9.01
N GLU A 150 -7.20 -24.64 -7.70
CA GLU A 150 -6.09 -24.66 -6.74
C GLU A 150 -5.67 -26.10 -6.44
N THR A 151 -4.39 -26.39 -6.60
CA THR A 151 -3.80 -27.67 -6.27
C THR A 151 -3.01 -27.59 -4.96
N PRO A 152 -2.85 -28.73 -4.20
CA PRO A 152 -2.03 -28.74 -3.00
C PRO A 152 -0.58 -28.30 -3.28
N ILE A 153 -0.06 -27.43 -2.41
CA ILE A 153 1.34 -26.95 -2.48
C ILE A 153 2.30 -28.01 -1.93
N LEU A 154 1.90 -28.73 -0.86
CA LEU A 154 2.67 -29.80 -0.26
C LEU A 154 2.17 -31.15 -0.81
N MET A 155 3.06 -31.91 -1.44
CA MET A 155 2.73 -33.21 -2.00
C MET A 155 3.90 -34.18 -1.84
N LYS A 156 3.76 -35.40 -2.34
CA LYS A 156 4.85 -36.35 -2.41
C LYS A 156 5.85 -35.90 -3.50
N SER A 157 7.15 -36.05 -3.22
CA SER A 157 8.18 -35.81 -4.24
C SER A 157 7.97 -36.75 -5.44
N THR A 158 8.10 -36.16 -6.63
CA THR A 158 8.00 -36.88 -7.89
C THR A 158 9.34 -36.79 -8.63
N PRO A 159 9.73 -37.81 -9.42
CA PRO A 159 11.02 -37.82 -10.10
C PRO A 159 11.05 -36.93 -11.36
N GLU A 160 10.21 -35.93 -11.42
CA GLU A 160 10.04 -35.07 -12.59
C GLU A 160 10.99 -33.86 -12.52
N GLY A 161 12.02 -33.82 -13.32
CA GLY A 161 12.88 -32.65 -13.53
C GLY A 161 13.91 -32.40 -12.43
N ALA A 162 14.05 -31.15 -11.98
CA ALA A 162 15.01 -30.78 -10.96
C ALA A 162 14.59 -31.21 -9.54
N ARG A 163 15.53 -31.15 -8.61
CA ARG A 163 15.29 -31.55 -7.22
C ARG A 163 14.22 -30.67 -6.56
N ASP A 164 13.24 -31.31 -5.90
CA ASP A 164 12.26 -30.63 -5.09
C ASP A 164 12.87 -30.14 -3.76
N PHE A 165 12.30 -29.07 -3.21
CA PHE A 165 12.53 -28.70 -1.82
C PHE A 165 11.73 -29.61 -0.90
N LEU A 166 12.43 -30.29 0.03
CA LEU A 166 11.80 -31.18 0.99
C LEU A 166 11.39 -30.47 2.27
N VAL A 167 10.17 -30.75 2.74
CA VAL A 167 9.62 -30.22 4.00
C VAL A 167 9.43 -31.37 4.97
N PRO A 168 10.14 -31.43 6.11
CA PRO A 168 9.98 -32.51 7.08
C PRO A 168 8.56 -32.57 7.64
N SER A 169 8.01 -33.76 7.75
CA SER A 169 6.70 -33.96 8.41
C SER A 169 6.86 -33.80 9.93
N ARG A 170 6.03 -32.97 10.54
CA ARG A 170 5.96 -32.82 11.99
C ARG A 170 5.26 -34.00 12.68
N ILE A 171 4.38 -34.69 11.95
CA ILE A 171 3.52 -35.75 12.49
C ILE A 171 4.17 -37.12 12.28
N HIS A 172 4.78 -37.36 11.12
CA HIS A 172 5.37 -38.64 10.76
C HIS A 172 6.89 -38.54 10.70
N LYS A 173 7.57 -39.07 11.74
CA LYS A 173 9.04 -39.07 11.81
C LYS A 173 9.64 -39.84 10.62
N GLY A 174 10.65 -39.23 9.99
CA GLY A 174 11.33 -39.81 8.82
C GLY A 174 10.59 -39.65 7.47
N SER A 175 9.42 -39.01 7.48
CA SER A 175 8.66 -38.70 6.27
C SER A 175 8.80 -37.24 5.89
N PHE A 176 8.67 -36.94 4.58
CA PHE A 176 8.81 -35.61 4.02
C PHE A 176 7.70 -35.33 3.05
N TYR A 177 7.26 -34.08 3.03
CA TYR A 177 6.54 -33.49 1.91
C TYR A 177 7.55 -32.84 0.95
N ALA A 178 7.11 -32.55 -0.25
CA ALA A 178 7.88 -31.78 -1.22
C ALA A 178 7.11 -30.55 -1.69
N LEU A 179 7.84 -29.52 -2.06
CA LEU A 179 7.37 -28.37 -2.84
C LEU A 179 7.73 -28.64 -4.30
N PRO A 180 6.82 -29.20 -5.11
CA PRO A 180 7.11 -29.58 -6.48
C PRO A 180 7.26 -28.37 -7.38
N GLN A 181 7.97 -28.49 -8.47
CA GLN A 181 8.11 -27.46 -9.49
C GLN A 181 6.84 -27.28 -10.33
N SER A 182 6.08 -28.36 -10.49
CA SER A 182 4.84 -28.38 -11.26
C SER A 182 3.83 -29.32 -10.61
N PRO A 183 2.53 -28.97 -10.58
CA PRO A 183 1.47 -29.86 -10.12
C PRO A 183 1.07 -30.90 -11.19
N GLN A 184 2.04 -31.49 -11.90
CA GLN A 184 1.80 -32.35 -13.08
C GLN A 184 0.86 -33.53 -12.80
N THR A 185 1.04 -34.20 -11.67
CA THR A 185 0.15 -35.34 -11.28
C THR A 185 -1.31 -34.85 -11.12
N TYR A 186 -1.53 -33.72 -10.51
CA TYR A 186 -2.88 -33.17 -10.35
C TYR A 186 -3.47 -32.70 -11.68
N LYS A 187 -2.66 -32.13 -12.58
CA LYS A 187 -3.11 -31.77 -13.92
C LYS A 187 -3.62 -33.00 -14.68
N GLN A 188 -2.89 -34.12 -14.61
CA GLN A 188 -3.31 -35.40 -15.24
C GLN A 188 -4.60 -35.95 -14.61
N LEU A 189 -4.73 -35.90 -13.28
CA LEU A 189 -5.94 -36.33 -12.59
C LEU A 189 -7.17 -35.49 -12.98
N LEU A 190 -7.00 -34.15 -13.10
CA LEU A 190 -8.07 -33.26 -13.55
C LEU A 190 -8.53 -33.60 -14.96
N MET A 191 -7.62 -33.86 -15.88
CA MET A 191 -7.98 -34.30 -17.25
C MET A 191 -8.68 -35.64 -17.27
N VAL A 192 -8.19 -36.63 -16.53
CA VAL A 192 -8.82 -37.96 -16.42
C VAL A 192 -10.21 -37.87 -15.79
N SER A 193 -10.43 -36.90 -14.89
CA SER A 193 -11.74 -36.65 -14.27
C SER A 193 -12.73 -35.90 -15.18
N GLY A 194 -12.33 -35.54 -16.41
CA GLY A 194 -13.19 -34.89 -17.38
C GLY A 194 -13.12 -33.37 -17.40
N LEU A 195 -12.19 -32.76 -16.65
CA LEU A 195 -11.93 -31.33 -16.72
C LEU A 195 -10.91 -31.05 -17.83
N ASP A 196 -11.39 -30.67 -18.99
CA ASP A 196 -10.57 -30.44 -20.20
C ASP A 196 -10.09 -29.01 -20.37
N LYS A 197 -10.70 -28.07 -19.63
CA LYS A 197 -10.33 -26.64 -19.59
C LYS A 197 -10.12 -26.17 -18.15
N TYR A 198 -8.89 -26.11 -17.72
CA TYR A 198 -8.53 -25.60 -16.38
C TYR A 198 -7.21 -24.81 -16.42
N PHE A 199 -6.96 -24.00 -15.38
CA PHE A 199 -5.73 -23.23 -15.21
C PHE A 199 -5.39 -23.05 -13.75
#